data_c4a82662079ace56656ce9e37c1cbfe6
#
_entry.id   c4a82662079ace56656ce9e37c1cbfe6
#
_cell.length_a   1.000
_cell.length_b   1.000
_cell.length_c   1.000
_cell.angle_alpha   90.00
_cell.angle_beta   90.00
_cell.angle_gamma   90.00
#
_symmetry.space_group_name_H-M   'P 1'
#
loop_
_entity.id
_entity.type
_entity.pdbx_description
1 polymer ?
#
loop_
_entity_poly.entity_id
_entity_poly.type
_entity_poly.pdbx_seq_one_letter_code
_entity_poly.pdbx_strand_id
1 'polypeptide(L)'
;DIFGKRMSLSPDTVAVHKYILRRGRRVGYYSGYTLANRIGLSTQVPFIQEINSNFAPALVRKMTIKNRQYLIRRPVVEVTKENAPVLQFLDCLKDIEKCTEMEPEKCGRILTEYARKNAITKKKIDRFIANYPIKIYKAIYETEVEYVSS
;
A
#
# COMPACT_ATOMS: atom_id res chain seq x y z
N ASP A 1 -28.01 7.71 -14.92
CA ASP A 1 -29.05 6.84 -14.36
C ASP A 1 -29.83 6.17 -15.47
N ILE A 2 -29.76 4.87 -15.50
CA ILE A 2 -30.29 4.06 -16.60
C ILE A 2 -31.80 3.95 -16.53
N PHE A 3 -32.39 4.07 -15.35
CA PHE A 3 -33.81 3.83 -15.15
C PHE A 3 -34.52 4.96 -14.41
N GLY A 4 -34.06 6.18 -14.60
CA GLY A 4 -34.57 7.31 -13.84
C GLY A 4 -34.07 7.36 -12.40
N LYS A 5 -33.18 6.45 -12.04
CA LYS A 5 -32.53 6.43 -10.71
C LYS A 5 -31.08 6.81 -10.85
N ARG A 6 -30.65 7.78 -10.08
CA ARG A 6 -29.25 8.20 -10.10
C ARG A 6 -28.35 7.12 -9.51
N MET A 7 -27.42 6.63 -10.29
CA MET A 7 -26.40 5.70 -9.80
C MET A 7 -25.30 6.48 -9.11
N SER A 8 -25.13 6.22 -7.81
CA SER A 8 -24.13 6.90 -7.00
C SER A 8 -22.89 6.02 -6.86
N LEU A 9 -21.73 6.54 -7.24
CA LEU A 9 -20.47 5.84 -7.03
C LEU A 9 -20.08 5.91 -5.55
N SER A 10 -19.54 4.83 -5.01
CA SER A 10 -19.02 4.83 -3.65
C SER A 10 -17.79 5.74 -3.56
N PRO A 11 -17.49 6.29 -2.37
CA PRO A 11 -16.28 7.08 -2.20
C PRO A 11 -15.01 6.33 -2.61
N ASP A 12 -14.94 5.04 -2.28
CA ASP A 12 -13.76 4.22 -2.61
C ASP A 12 -13.62 4.04 -4.12
N THR A 13 -14.73 3.88 -4.85
CA THR A 13 -14.67 3.80 -6.32
C THR A 13 -14.11 5.09 -6.90
N VAL A 14 -14.57 6.24 -6.40
CA VAL A 14 -14.06 7.54 -6.84
C VAL A 14 -12.57 7.66 -6.56
N ALA A 15 -12.16 7.30 -5.33
CA ALA A 15 -10.75 7.37 -4.92
C ALA A 15 -9.87 6.47 -5.78
N VAL A 16 -10.30 5.26 -6.07
CA VAL A 16 -9.55 4.33 -6.93
C VAL A 16 -9.34 4.92 -8.31
N HIS A 17 -10.39 5.45 -8.94
CA HIS A 17 -10.28 6.02 -10.28
C HIS A 17 -9.46 7.30 -10.33
N LYS A 18 -9.41 8.04 -9.25
CA LYS A 18 -8.62 9.28 -9.18
C LYS A 18 -7.15 9.01 -8.88
N TYR A 19 -6.85 8.09 -7.97
CA TYR A 19 -5.54 7.98 -7.35
C TYR A 19 -4.83 6.64 -7.54
N ILE A 20 -5.52 5.57 -7.90
CA ILE A 20 -4.93 4.23 -8.00
C ILE A 20 -4.92 3.71 -9.43
N LEU A 21 -6.07 3.66 -10.08
CA LEU A 21 -6.22 3.18 -11.46
C LEU A 21 -6.84 4.28 -12.30
N ARG A 22 -5.99 5.07 -12.92
CA ARG A 22 -6.47 6.18 -13.73
C ARG A 22 -6.41 5.82 -15.21
N ARG A 23 -7.56 5.78 -15.85
CA ARG A 23 -7.69 5.37 -17.26
C ARG A 23 -7.03 4.02 -17.53
N GLY A 24 -7.24 3.07 -16.61
CA GLY A 24 -6.67 1.73 -16.73
C GLY A 24 -5.20 1.60 -16.39
N ARG A 25 -4.53 2.69 -16.01
CA ARG A 25 -3.12 2.68 -15.65
C ARG A 25 -2.94 2.72 -14.14
N ARG A 26 -2.04 1.89 -13.61
CA ARG A 26 -1.71 1.91 -12.19
C ARG A 26 -0.89 3.15 -11.86
N VAL A 27 -1.46 4.01 -11.03
CA VAL A 27 -0.81 5.27 -10.62
C VAL A 27 -0.71 5.42 -9.11
N GLY A 28 -1.19 4.43 -8.36
CA GLY A 28 -1.14 4.46 -6.91
C GLY A 28 -1.48 3.12 -6.30
N TYR A 29 -1.51 3.08 -4.96
CA TYR A 29 -1.84 1.87 -4.22
C TYR A 29 -2.29 2.24 -2.80
N TYR A 30 -3.02 1.32 -2.16
CA TYR A 30 -3.35 1.47 -0.75
C TYR A 30 -2.10 1.30 0.10
N SER A 31 -1.95 2.12 1.13
CA SER A 31 -0.77 2.12 1.99
C SER A 31 -1.17 2.19 3.46
N GLY A 32 -0.18 2.27 4.35
CA GLY A 32 -0.38 2.48 5.78
C GLY A 32 -1.30 1.46 6.43
N TYR A 33 -2.15 1.93 7.32
CA TYR A 33 -3.10 1.08 8.04
C TYR A 33 -4.09 0.39 7.11
N THR A 34 -4.46 1.04 6.01
CA THR A 34 -5.39 0.45 5.02
C THR A 34 -4.78 -0.79 4.40
N LEU A 35 -3.53 -0.71 3.99
CA LEU A 35 -2.82 -1.85 3.42
C LEU A 35 -2.64 -2.95 4.47
N ALA A 36 -2.22 -2.59 5.68
CA ALA A 36 -2.03 -3.55 6.76
C ALA A 36 -3.30 -4.37 7.03
N ASN A 37 -4.45 -3.68 7.04
CA ASN A 37 -5.74 -4.37 7.21
C ASN A 37 -6.05 -5.27 6.02
N ARG A 38 -5.80 -4.80 4.80
CA ARG A 38 -6.13 -5.56 3.58
C ARG A 38 -5.32 -6.85 3.42
N ILE A 39 -4.07 -6.86 3.87
CA ILE A 39 -3.22 -8.06 3.73
C ILE A 39 -3.17 -8.90 4.99
N GLY A 40 -3.89 -8.52 6.03
CA GLY A 40 -4.00 -9.32 7.25
C GLY A 40 -2.96 -9.05 8.32
N LEU A 41 -2.20 -7.96 8.21
CA LEU A 41 -1.25 -7.54 9.25
C LEU A 41 -1.95 -6.87 10.42
N SER A 42 -3.16 -6.38 10.25
CA SER A 42 -3.96 -5.79 11.31
C SER A 42 -5.41 -6.19 11.15
N THR A 43 -6.10 -6.41 12.27
CA THR A 43 -7.53 -6.68 12.29
C THR A 43 -8.35 -5.39 12.36
N GLN A 44 -7.71 -4.26 12.64
CA GLN A 44 -8.40 -3.00 12.77
C GLN A 44 -8.73 -2.41 11.40
N VAL A 45 -10.00 -2.01 11.24
CA VAL A 45 -10.45 -1.33 10.03
C VAL A 45 -10.15 0.16 10.20
N PRO A 46 -9.31 0.75 9.35
CA PRO A 46 -8.94 2.15 9.52
C PRO A 46 -10.10 3.10 9.21
N PHE A 47 -10.23 4.14 10.01
CA PHE A 47 -11.22 5.19 9.79
C PHE A 47 -10.85 6.07 8.60
N ILE A 48 -9.56 6.37 8.46
CA ILE A 48 -9.04 7.14 7.33
C ILE A 48 -8.34 6.16 6.38
N GLN A 49 -8.74 6.16 5.12
CA GLN A 49 -8.10 5.32 4.11
C GLN A 49 -6.81 5.99 3.64
N GLU A 50 -5.74 5.23 3.46
CA GLU A 50 -4.45 5.75 3.06
C GLU A 50 -4.07 5.25 1.67
N ILE A 51 -3.68 6.18 0.80
CA ILE A 51 -3.31 5.90 -0.58
C ILE A 51 -2.02 6.65 -0.91
N ASN A 52 -1.08 5.96 -1.53
CA ASN A 52 0.08 6.60 -2.16
C ASN A 52 -0.21 6.70 -3.65
N SER A 53 0.00 7.88 -4.23
CA SER A 53 -0.38 8.12 -5.62
C SER A 53 0.54 9.13 -6.31
N ASN A 54 0.82 8.85 -7.59
CA ASN A 54 1.54 9.80 -8.44
C ASN A 54 0.77 11.12 -8.60
N PHE A 55 -0.54 11.09 -8.37
CA PHE A 55 -1.41 12.26 -8.48
C PHE A 55 -1.70 12.91 -7.14
N ALA A 56 -0.93 12.59 -6.09
CA ALA A 56 -1.08 13.26 -4.81
C ALA A 56 -0.82 14.76 -4.99
N PRO A 57 -1.75 15.63 -4.50
CA PRO A 57 -1.60 17.09 -4.72
C PRO A 57 -0.52 17.74 -3.87
N ALA A 58 0.02 17.01 -2.90
CA ALA A 58 1.09 17.46 -2.01
C ALA A 58 1.85 16.22 -1.51
N LEU A 59 2.92 16.43 -0.73
CA LEU A 59 3.62 15.31 -0.10
C LEU A 59 2.67 14.46 0.73
N VAL A 60 1.80 15.11 1.50
CA VAL A 60 0.71 14.46 2.25
C VAL A 60 -0.49 15.40 2.24
N ARG A 61 -1.65 14.89 1.88
CA ARG A 61 -2.88 15.68 1.91
C ARG A 61 -4.05 14.85 2.43
N LYS A 62 -4.76 15.40 3.44
CA LYS A 62 -6.03 14.83 3.89
C LYS A 62 -7.14 15.34 2.97
N MET A 63 -7.96 14.43 2.48
CA MET A 63 -9.05 14.76 1.56
C MET A 63 -10.33 14.07 1.97
N THR A 64 -11.47 14.70 1.66
CA THR A 64 -12.79 14.11 1.89
C THR A 64 -13.45 13.86 0.55
N ILE A 65 -13.90 12.62 0.33
CA ILE A 65 -14.66 12.24 -0.85
C ILE A 65 -15.98 11.64 -0.35
N LYS A 66 -17.09 12.32 -0.64
CA LYS A 66 -18.43 11.84 -0.24
C LYS A 66 -18.47 11.39 1.24
N ASN A 67 -18.02 12.26 2.13
CA ASN A 67 -18.01 12.05 3.59
C ASN A 67 -17.03 11.00 4.11
N ARG A 68 -16.21 10.41 3.25
CA ARG A 68 -15.14 9.50 3.67
C ARG A 68 -13.80 10.20 3.58
N GLN A 69 -12.96 9.99 4.59
CA GLN A 69 -11.66 10.64 4.67
C GLN A 69 -10.55 9.78 4.08
N TYR A 70 -9.64 10.43 3.36
CA TYR A 70 -8.48 9.80 2.72
C TYR A 70 -7.23 10.61 3.04
N LEU A 71 -6.15 9.91 3.26
CA LEU A 71 -4.82 10.49 3.36
C LEU A 71 -4.06 10.10 2.11
N ILE A 72 -3.73 11.08 1.28
CA ILE A 72 -3.09 10.85 -0.01
C ILE A 72 -1.64 11.32 0.11
N ARG A 73 -0.69 10.42 -0.15
CA ARG A 73 0.74 10.70 -0.07
C ARG A 73 1.41 10.49 -1.42
N ARG A 74 2.47 11.24 -1.65
CA ARG A 74 3.34 10.97 -2.79
C ARG A 74 4.17 9.72 -2.49
N PRO A 75 4.31 8.81 -3.47
CA PRO A 75 5.15 7.64 -3.30
C PRO A 75 6.64 8.00 -3.36
N VAL A 76 7.50 7.10 -2.89
CA VAL A 76 8.96 7.33 -2.94
C VAL A 76 9.51 7.34 -4.36
N VAL A 77 8.84 6.64 -5.27
CA VAL A 77 9.16 6.66 -6.71
C VAL A 77 7.84 6.62 -7.47
N GLU A 78 7.87 6.94 -8.76
CA GLU A 78 6.68 6.86 -9.59
C GLU A 78 6.11 5.45 -9.59
N VAL A 79 4.81 5.33 -9.29
CA VAL A 79 4.12 4.05 -9.22
C VAL A 79 3.81 3.54 -10.63
N THR A 80 4.09 2.27 -10.85
CA THR A 80 3.73 1.55 -12.08
C THR A 80 3.04 0.25 -11.69
N LYS A 81 2.46 -0.42 -12.68
CA LYS A 81 1.85 -1.74 -12.47
C LYS A 81 2.87 -2.73 -11.91
N GLU A 82 4.09 -2.68 -12.43
CA GLU A 82 5.15 -3.62 -12.08
C GLU A 82 5.68 -3.38 -10.68
N ASN A 83 5.86 -2.13 -10.27
CA ASN A 83 6.49 -1.83 -8.98
C ASN A 83 5.53 -1.69 -7.82
N ALA A 84 4.23 -1.51 -8.07
CA ALA A 84 3.27 -1.29 -6.98
C ALA A 84 3.31 -2.37 -5.89
N PRO A 85 3.32 -3.68 -6.21
CA PRO A 85 3.42 -4.70 -5.16
C PRO A 85 4.71 -4.63 -4.36
N VAL A 86 5.83 -4.31 -5.01
CA VAL A 86 7.13 -4.18 -4.34
C VAL A 86 7.11 -3.00 -3.38
N LEU A 87 6.58 -1.87 -3.82
CA LEU A 87 6.47 -0.68 -2.98
C LEU A 87 5.55 -0.94 -1.79
N GLN A 88 4.44 -1.65 -1.99
CA GLN A 88 3.55 -2.02 -0.89
C GLN A 88 4.26 -2.91 0.12
N PHE A 89 5.00 -3.89 -0.35
CA PHE A 89 5.79 -4.79 0.50
C PHE A 89 6.80 -4.00 1.35
N LEU A 90 7.53 -3.09 0.71
CA LEU A 90 8.53 -2.27 1.40
C LEU A 90 7.88 -1.27 2.36
N ASP A 91 6.74 -0.70 1.98
CA ASP A 91 5.99 0.19 2.87
C ASP A 91 5.54 -0.53 4.14
N CYS A 92 5.07 -1.77 4.01
CA CYS A 92 4.68 -2.57 5.18
C CYS A 92 5.86 -2.81 6.11
N LEU A 93 7.02 -3.14 5.56
CA LEU A 93 8.22 -3.35 6.36
C LEU A 93 8.69 -2.07 7.02
N LYS A 94 8.64 -0.96 6.31
CA LYS A 94 9.03 0.34 6.87
C LYS A 94 8.18 0.71 8.07
N ASP A 95 6.87 0.44 8.00
CA ASP A 95 5.91 0.87 9.01
C ASP A 95 5.43 -0.28 9.90
N ILE A 96 6.18 -1.38 9.96
CA ILE A 96 5.71 -2.60 10.64
C ILE A 96 5.36 -2.36 12.11
N GLU A 97 6.16 -1.62 12.84
CA GLU A 97 5.93 -1.33 14.26
C GLU A 97 4.70 -0.47 14.47
N LYS A 98 4.36 0.35 13.49
CA LYS A 98 3.27 1.31 13.56
C LYS A 98 1.94 0.70 13.14
N CYS A 99 1.96 -0.21 12.16
CA CYS A 99 0.75 -0.70 11.51
C CYS A 99 0.21 -2.02 12.05
N THR A 100 0.92 -2.66 12.96
CA THR A 100 0.48 -3.94 13.52
C THR A 100 0.95 -4.10 14.96
N GLU A 101 0.15 -4.79 15.75
CA GLU A 101 0.53 -5.25 17.08
C GLU A 101 0.88 -6.75 17.10
N MET A 102 0.94 -7.38 15.93
CA MET A 102 1.31 -8.79 15.82
C MET A 102 2.79 -9.01 16.09
N GLU A 103 3.13 -10.22 16.55
CA GLU A 103 4.52 -10.63 16.73
C GLU A 103 5.27 -10.59 15.40
N PRO A 104 6.56 -10.21 15.41
CA PRO A 104 7.35 -10.10 14.17
C PRO A 104 7.33 -11.35 13.30
N GLU A 105 7.40 -12.53 13.91
CA GLU A 105 7.39 -13.82 13.16
C GLU A 105 6.10 -14.01 12.39
N LYS A 106 4.97 -13.65 13.00
CA LYS A 106 3.67 -13.74 12.33
C LYS A 106 3.59 -12.76 11.17
N CYS A 107 4.08 -11.55 11.37
CA CYS A 107 4.17 -10.54 10.30
C CYS A 107 5.02 -11.07 9.15
N GLY A 108 6.15 -11.69 9.48
CA GLY A 108 7.05 -12.27 8.48
C GLY A 108 6.37 -13.33 7.64
N ARG A 109 5.55 -14.19 8.24
CA ARG A 109 4.81 -15.21 7.50
C ARG A 109 3.81 -14.59 6.53
N ILE A 110 3.08 -13.57 6.97
CA ILE A 110 2.10 -12.87 6.14
C ILE A 110 2.80 -12.19 4.96
N LEU A 111 3.90 -11.48 5.23
CA LEU A 111 4.65 -10.77 4.19
C LEU A 111 5.38 -11.72 3.25
N THR A 112 5.85 -12.85 3.74
CA THR A 112 6.45 -13.89 2.90
C THR A 112 5.43 -14.42 1.90
N GLU A 113 4.21 -14.69 2.36
CA GLU A 113 3.13 -15.13 1.48
C GLU A 113 2.75 -14.06 0.46
N TYR A 114 2.73 -12.80 0.89
CA TYR A 114 2.49 -11.67 -0.01
C TYR A 114 3.57 -11.60 -1.10
N ALA A 115 4.83 -11.74 -0.70
CA ALA A 115 5.95 -11.73 -1.64
C ALA A 115 5.83 -12.87 -2.65
N ARG A 116 5.44 -14.06 -2.19
CA ARG A 116 5.28 -15.22 -3.06
C ARG A 116 4.15 -14.99 -4.07
N LYS A 117 3.00 -14.51 -3.62
CA LYS A 117 1.85 -14.27 -4.50
C LYS A 117 2.12 -13.20 -5.55
N ASN A 118 2.95 -12.24 -5.23
CA ASN A 118 3.23 -11.10 -6.11
C ASN A 118 4.57 -11.21 -6.82
N ALA A 119 5.23 -12.38 -6.73
CA ALA A 119 6.52 -12.65 -7.37
C ALA A 119 7.56 -11.56 -7.06
N ILE A 120 7.64 -11.16 -5.78
CA ILE A 120 8.59 -10.15 -5.33
C ILE A 120 9.95 -10.80 -5.14
N THR A 121 10.90 -10.44 -5.99
CA THR A 121 12.25 -11.00 -6.00
C THR A 121 13.24 -10.08 -5.30
N LYS A 122 14.38 -10.64 -4.89
CA LYS A 122 15.48 -9.85 -4.36
C LYS A 122 15.89 -8.73 -5.31
N LYS A 123 15.93 -9.02 -6.60
CA LYS A 123 16.28 -8.04 -7.63
C LYS A 123 15.32 -6.86 -7.65
N LYS A 124 14.02 -7.12 -7.52
CA LYS A 124 13.01 -6.06 -7.45
C LYS A 124 13.15 -5.25 -6.17
N ILE A 125 13.39 -5.91 -5.05
CA ILE A 125 13.59 -5.22 -3.77
C ILE A 125 14.82 -4.33 -3.83
N ASP A 126 15.93 -4.86 -4.32
CA ASP A 126 17.19 -4.12 -4.42
C ASP A 126 17.06 -2.86 -5.28
N ARG A 127 16.16 -2.88 -6.25
CA ARG A 127 15.93 -1.72 -7.10
C ARG A 127 15.36 -0.52 -6.35
N PHE A 128 14.56 -0.77 -5.31
CA PHE A 128 13.82 0.30 -4.64
C PHE A 128 14.19 0.52 -3.17
N ILE A 129 14.84 -0.44 -2.53
CA ILE A 129 15.07 -0.40 -1.08
C ILE A 129 15.89 0.82 -0.64
N ALA A 130 16.78 1.31 -1.51
CA ALA A 130 17.59 2.48 -1.22
C ALA A 130 16.76 3.77 -1.05
N ASN A 131 15.53 3.78 -1.54
CA ASN A 131 14.62 4.91 -1.38
C ASN A 131 13.92 4.92 -0.01
N TYR A 132 14.17 3.91 0.82
CA TYR A 132 13.51 3.73 2.11
C TYR A 132 14.46 4.01 3.27
N PRO A 133 13.91 4.36 4.45
CA PRO A 133 14.74 4.58 5.64
C PRO A 133 15.51 3.32 6.02
N ILE A 134 16.70 3.52 6.62
CA ILE A 134 17.57 2.41 6.99
C ILE A 134 16.93 1.43 7.99
N LYS A 135 15.93 1.89 8.75
CA LYS A 135 15.19 1.03 9.69
C LYS A 135 14.50 -0.16 9.01
N ILE A 136 14.33 -0.11 7.68
CA ILE A 136 13.70 -1.22 6.95
C ILE A 136 14.50 -2.51 7.05
N TYR A 137 15.83 -2.40 7.15
CA TYR A 137 16.70 -3.58 7.30
C TYR A 137 16.47 -4.27 8.65
N LYS A 138 16.23 -3.49 9.71
CA LYS A 138 15.87 -4.03 11.02
C LYS A 138 14.55 -4.81 10.92
N ALA A 139 13.56 -4.25 10.24
CA ALA A 139 12.27 -4.90 10.05
C ALA A 139 12.41 -6.22 9.28
N ILE A 140 13.22 -6.24 8.23
CA ILE A 140 13.49 -7.46 7.46
C ILE A 140 14.13 -8.52 8.36
N TYR A 141 15.11 -8.12 9.16
CA TYR A 141 15.80 -9.02 10.07
C TYR A 141 14.86 -9.59 11.15
N GLU A 142 14.09 -8.73 11.81
CA GLU A 142 13.23 -9.13 12.92
C GLU A 142 12.03 -9.98 12.49
N THR A 143 11.47 -9.71 11.32
CA THR A 143 10.34 -10.48 10.81
C THR A 143 10.75 -11.77 10.12
N GLU A 144 12.03 -11.92 9.81
CA GLU A 144 12.55 -13.06 9.05
C GLU A 144 11.77 -13.28 7.75
N VAL A 145 11.30 -12.19 7.14
CA VAL A 145 10.56 -12.26 5.89
C VAL A 145 11.40 -12.85 4.77
N GLU A 146 10.78 -13.69 3.97
CA GLU A 146 11.42 -14.29 2.79
C GLU A 146 10.80 -13.73 1.53
N TYR A 147 11.57 -13.70 0.46
CA TYR A 147 11.12 -13.26 -0.85
C TYR A 147 11.70 -14.18 -1.92
N VAL A 148 11.13 -14.07 -3.11
CA VAL A 148 11.52 -14.98 -4.22
C VAL A 148 12.98 -14.71 -4.61
N SER A 149 13.74 -15.78 -4.76
CA SER A 149 15.20 -15.69 -4.89
C SER A 149 15.72 -15.24 -6.26
N SER A 150 14.93 -14.82 -7.17
CA SER A 150 15.51 -14.33 -8.44
C SER A 150 14.62 -13.32 -9.13
#